data_9a4e8317ae6ab46caa1249ced1f560b4
#
_entry.id   9a4e8317ae6ab46caa1249ced1f560b4
#
_cell.length_a   1.000
_cell.length_b   1.000
_cell.length_c   1.000
_cell.angle_alpha   90.00
_cell.angle_beta   90.00
_cell.angle_gamma   90.00
#
_symmetry.space_group_name_H-M   'P 1'
#
loop_
_entity.id
_entity.type
_entity.pdbx_description
1 polymer ?
#
loop_
_entity_poly.entity_id
_entity_poly.type
_entity_poly.pdbx_seq_one_letter_code
_entity_poly.pdbx_strand_id
1 'polypeptide(L)'
;TGSFIVKNIIDDKKYAEPGDVVTTKKTGGLTFDFSGQRFSEAYLDSFIEHVKEAKIIERFAAIYSGEQANTTENRQVDHFGYRKDDITKEQRVLDEQEKALALSEHINKQKYEAIIFFGIGGSQLGPELIQQALCYNKNKKIIFITGSDPLEAEFKTKDLNLEACAFILASKSFSTIETLKSFERVTQKAHMQNTYAITSNMGGAEDFGVLSKNILTFSEATGGRFSIWSPINLLFLIQLGEEAIEEFYLGGREADENLLGDKTLDTIASIYMSAQDILHNNILDNETTAILAYDWPLRSFYKYAQQLEMESNGKRVDQNGNKIDYQTGPIVWGGYGPVSQHSFYQQIFQGTKDMNLYFLASRENEKKLNTAQYQGQTHSLSEGTKTNIAPHKQVNKRRFTTIEMESISPRTVGNLIATWENKTILNSLLWNINAFDQWGVELGKANTKKYLK
;
A
#
# COMPACT_ATOMS: atom_id res chain seq x y z
N THR A 1 21.57 -12.97 15.23
CA THR A 1 22.25 -11.67 15.02
C THR A 1 21.27 -10.53 14.72
N GLY A 2 20.13 -10.77 14.06
CA GLY A 2 19.15 -9.73 13.72
C GLY A 2 18.35 -9.15 14.90
N SER A 3 18.04 -9.93 15.94
CA SER A 3 17.29 -9.46 17.12
C SER A 3 18.07 -8.46 17.98
N PHE A 4 19.38 -8.41 17.84
CA PHE A 4 20.27 -7.56 18.64
C PHE A 4 20.17 -6.07 18.25
N ILE A 5 19.76 -5.77 17.01
CA ILE A 5 19.88 -4.44 16.43
C ILE A 5 18.73 -3.54 16.86
N VAL A 6 17.50 -4.02 16.74
CA VAL A 6 16.33 -3.25 17.20
C VAL A 6 16.37 -3.06 18.73
N LYS A 7 16.79 -4.06 19.49
CA LYS A 7 16.87 -3.95 20.97
C LYS A 7 17.77 -2.81 21.45
N ASN A 8 18.91 -2.59 20.81
CA ASN A 8 19.81 -1.53 21.22
C ASN A 8 19.25 -0.11 21.01
N ILE A 9 18.36 0.08 20.03
CA ILE A 9 17.65 1.36 19.84
C ILE A 9 16.46 1.46 20.80
N ILE A 10 15.72 0.38 21.01
CA ILE A 10 14.47 0.35 21.78
C ILE A 10 14.71 0.60 23.25
N ASP A 11 15.80 0.10 23.80
CA ASP A 11 16.08 0.18 25.24
C ASP A 11 16.55 1.57 25.72
N ASP A 12 16.88 2.50 24.81
CA ASP A 12 17.35 3.82 25.18
C ASP A 12 16.26 4.88 25.16
N LYS A 13 15.55 5.02 26.27
CA LYS A 13 14.45 5.99 26.45
C LYS A 13 14.86 7.46 26.23
N LYS A 14 16.17 7.79 26.18
CA LYS A 14 16.61 9.17 25.86
C LYS A 14 16.15 9.62 24.47
N TYR A 15 15.90 8.68 23.52
CA TYR A 15 15.41 8.98 22.19
C TYR A 15 13.94 9.39 22.13
N ALA A 16 13.18 9.21 23.22
CA ALA A 16 11.80 9.67 23.31
C ALA A 16 11.69 11.20 23.37
N GLU A 17 12.73 11.86 23.88
CA GLU A 17 12.74 13.32 24.01
C GLU A 17 12.67 13.99 22.62
N PRO A 18 11.81 15.01 22.48
CA PRO A 18 11.72 15.74 21.22
C PRO A 18 12.96 16.59 20.97
N GLY A 19 13.51 16.48 19.78
CA GLY A 19 14.54 17.37 19.24
C GLY A 19 13.96 18.42 18.29
N ASP A 20 14.83 19.05 17.55
CA ASP A 20 14.54 20.19 16.67
C ASP A 20 15.06 19.99 15.24
N VAL A 21 15.35 18.75 14.83
CA VAL A 21 15.81 18.45 13.48
C VAL A 21 14.72 18.80 12.47
N VAL A 22 15.05 19.79 11.62
CA VAL A 22 14.21 20.20 10.48
C VAL A 22 14.76 19.53 9.23
N THR A 23 13.98 18.66 8.61
CA THR A 23 14.47 17.91 7.45
C THR A 23 13.38 17.53 6.47
N THR A 24 13.70 17.67 5.20
CA THR A 24 12.85 17.25 4.09
C THR A 24 13.60 16.28 3.17
N LYS A 25 12.86 15.31 2.59
CA LYS A 25 13.39 14.38 1.60
C LYS A 25 12.54 14.45 0.35
N LYS A 26 13.13 14.19 -0.82
CA LYS A 26 12.43 14.26 -2.10
C LYS A 26 12.70 13.03 -2.95
N THR A 27 11.67 12.55 -3.61
CA THR A 27 11.74 11.50 -4.62
C THR A 27 10.55 11.59 -5.57
N GLY A 28 10.76 11.49 -6.89
CA GLY A 28 9.73 11.34 -7.91
C GLY A 28 8.55 12.32 -7.84
N GLY A 29 8.79 13.62 -7.58
CA GLY A 29 7.73 14.62 -7.43
C GLY A 29 7.04 14.65 -6.05
N LEU A 30 7.57 13.88 -5.07
CA LEU A 30 7.11 13.91 -3.68
C LEU A 30 8.09 14.67 -2.80
N THR A 31 7.56 15.41 -1.84
CA THR A 31 8.31 16.04 -0.76
C THR A 31 7.81 15.49 0.57
N PHE A 32 8.69 14.87 1.34
CA PHE A 32 8.45 14.36 2.68
C PHE A 32 9.05 15.36 3.67
N ASP A 33 8.23 16.00 4.49
CA ASP A 33 8.69 16.90 5.54
C ASP A 33 8.55 16.22 6.90
N PHE A 34 9.68 15.91 7.51
CA PHE A 34 9.79 15.26 8.82
C PHE A 34 9.99 16.26 9.96
N SER A 35 9.98 17.56 9.70
CA SER A 35 10.20 18.58 10.73
C SER A 35 9.20 18.45 11.88
N GLY A 36 7.95 18.10 11.58
CA GLY A 36 6.93 17.83 12.58
C GLY A 36 7.20 16.60 13.47
N GLN A 37 8.11 15.71 13.08
CA GLN A 37 8.52 14.58 13.91
C GLN A 37 9.38 14.97 15.10
N ARG A 38 10.04 16.12 15.02
CA ARG A 38 10.93 16.60 16.08
C ARG A 38 11.95 15.53 16.49
N PHE A 39 12.61 14.93 15.51
CA PHE A 39 13.72 14.00 15.76
C PHE A 39 14.85 14.72 16.52
N SER A 40 15.48 14.02 17.45
CA SER A 40 16.79 14.45 17.96
C SER A 40 17.90 13.97 17.04
N GLU A 41 18.99 14.74 16.92
CA GLU A 41 20.19 14.32 16.18
C GLU A 41 20.69 12.97 16.69
N ALA A 42 20.78 12.82 18.01
CA ALA A 42 21.24 11.58 18.65
C ALA A 42 20.41 10.36 18.24
N TYR A 43 19.09 10.51 18.08
CA TYR A 43 18.25 9.43 17.59
C TYR A 43 18.56 9.08 16.13
N LEU A 44 18.60 10.09 15.26
CA LEU A 44 18.84 9.86 13.83
C LEU A 44 20.23 9.27 13.58
N ASP A 45 21.26 9.76 14.24
CA ASP A 45 22.63 9.24 14.15
C ASP A 45 22.67 7.76 14.56
N SER A 46 22.08 7.44 15.72
CA SER A 46 22.00 6.06 16.21
C SER A 46 21.20 5.17 15.24
N PHE A 47 20.08 5.66 14.72
CA PHE A 47 19.26 4.90 13.76
C PHE A 47 20.04 4.63 12.46
N ILE A 48 20.69 5.63 11.89
CA ILE A 48 21.49 5.50 10.67
C ILE A 48 22.68 4.54 10.88
N GLU A 49 23.34 4.61 12.03
CA GLU A 49 24.40 3.67 12.38
C GLU A 49 23.89 2.23 12.41
N HIS A 50 22.74 1.98 13.02
CA HIS A 50 22.10 0.67 13.04
C HIS A 50 21.71 0.16 11.64
N VAL A 51 21.19 1.04 10.78
CA VAL A 51 20.90 0.68 9.37
C VAL A 51 22.19 0.18 8.68
N LYS A 52 23.33 0.83 8.92
CA LYS A 52 24.64 0.43 8.36
C LYS A 52 25.13 -0.89 8.95
N GLU A 53 25.19 -0.99 10.28
CA GLU A 53 25.68 -2.18 10.99
C GLU A 53 24.89 -3.45 10.63
N ALA A 54 23.57 -3.30 10.52
CA ALA A 54 22.67 -4.39 10.14
C ALA A 54 22.68 -4.68 8.64
N LYS A 55 23.40 -3.90 7.84
CA LYS A 55 23.43 -4.03 6.38
C LYS A 55 22.04 -4.03 5.79
N ILE A 56 21.16 -3.13 6.25
CA ILE A 56 19.75 -3.11 5.87
C ILE A 56 19.59 -2.84 4.37
N ILE A 57 20.39 -1.94 3.81
CA ILE A 57 20.35 -1.61 2.37
C ILE A 57 20.84 -2.80 1.53
N GLU A 58 21.91 -3.44 1.92
CA GLU A 58 22.43 -4.63 1.22
C GLU A 58 21.44 -5.79 1.28
N ARG A 59 20.77 -6.00 2.41
CA ARG A 59 19.71 -7.00 2.55
C ARG A 59 18.50 -6.66 1.70
N PHE A 60 18.11 -5.39 1.63
CA PHE A 60 17.05 -4.94 0.72
C PHE A 60 17.46 -5.15 -0.75
N ALA A 61 18.70 -4.79 -1.12
CA ALA A 61 19.23 -4.98 -2.47
C ALA A 61 19.24 -6.45 -2.89
N ALA A 62 19.53 -7.36 -1.96
CA ALA A 62 19.46 -8.81 -2.18
C ALA A 62 18.02 -9.26 -2.52
N ILE A 63 17.02 -8.75 -1.79
CA ILE A 63 15.60 -9.01 -2.09
C ILE A 63 15.23 -8.44 -3.47
N TYR A 64 15.63 -7.21 -3.75
CA TYR A 64 15.37 -6.52 -5.02
C TYR A 64 16.00 -7.26 -6.22
N SER A 65 17.17 -7.88 -6.02
CA SER A 65 17.86 -8.67 -7.05
C SER A 65 17.28 -10.08 -7.24
N GLY A 66 16.31 -10.50 -6.43
CA GLY A 66 15.62 -11.77 -6.56
C GLY A 66 16.17 -12.88 -5.65
N GLU A 67 16.94 -12.55 -4.61
CA GLU A 67 17.26 -13.54 -3.59
C GLU A 67 16.00 -14.01 -2.86
N GLN A 68 16.03 -15.24 -2.36
CA GLN A 68 14.91 -15.84 -1.66
C GLN A 68 14.62 -15.10 -0.34
N ALA A 69 13.56 -14.30 -0.32
CA ALA A 69 13.19 -13.49 0.83
C ALA A 69 11.99 -14.04 1.62
N ASN A 70 11.10 -14.79 0.97
CA ASN A 70 9.98 -15.44 1.63
C ASN A 70 10.40 -16.84 2.12
N THR A 71 11.07 -16.87 3.27
CA THR A 71 11.70 -18.08 3.80
C THR A 71 10.72 -19.17 4.21
N THR A 72 9.52 -18.81 4.70
CA THR A 72 8.49 -19.77 5.15
C THR A 72 7.72 -20.43 4.02
N GLU A 73 7.72 -19.85 2.83
CA GLU A 73 7.12 -20.40 1.61
C GLU A 73 8.18 -20.80 0.57
N ASN A 74 9.45 -20.66 0.90
CA ASN A 74 10.60 -21.06 0.08
C ASN A 74 10.60 -20.47 -1.32
N ARG A 75 10.37 -19.15 -1.46
CA ARG A 75 10.28 -18.45 -2.76
C ARG A 75 10.88 -17.05 -2.75
N GLN A 76 11.16 -16.57 -3.94
CA GLN A 76 11.58 -15.20 -4.21
C GLN A 76 10.42 -14.22 -4.05
N VAL A 77 10.73 -12.94 -4.15
CA VAL A 77 9.80 -11.83 -4.20
C VAL A 77 10.09 -11.04 -5.47
N ASP A 78 9.13 -10.93 -6.37
CA ASP A 78 9.37 -10.42 -7.73
C ASP A 78 8.55 -9.19 -8.14
N HIS A 79 7.80 -8.58 -7.23
CA HIS A 79 6.99 -7.39 -7.54
C HIS A 79 7.82 -6.21 -8.08
N PHE A 80 9.08 -6.11 -7.70
CA PHE A 80 10.00 -5.11 -8.25
C PHE A 80 10.24 -5.28 -9.75
N GLY A 81 10.17 -6.51 -10.27
CA GLY A 81 10.44 -6.83 -11.66
C GLY A 81 9.60 -6.02 -12.64
N TYR A 82 8.34 -5.73 -12.29
CA TYR A 82 7.43 -5.00 -13.17
C TYR A 82 7.81 -3.53 -13.38
N ARG A 83 8.51 -2.91 -12.44
CA ARG A 83 8.89 -1.50 -12.49
C ARG A 83 10.37 -1.25 -12.76
N LYS A 84 11.17 -2.32 -13.00
CA LYS A 84 12.55 -2.21 -13.48
C LYS A 84 12.60 -1.60 -14.88
N ASP A 85 13.77 -1.16 -15.29
CA ASP A 85 14.04 -0.75 -16.66
C ASP A 85 13.88 -1.94 -17.62
N ASP A 86 13.37 -1.72 -18.83
CA ASP A 86 13.10 -2.78 -19.80
C ASP A 86 14.35 -3.60 -20.16
N ILE A 87 15.54 -2.98 -20.10
CA ILE A 87 16.82 -3.67 -20.33
C ILE A 87 17.10 -4.70 -19.22
N THR A 88 16.57 -4.48 -18.02
CA THR A 88 16.83 -5.33 -16.85
C THR A 88 15.63 -6.17 -16.44
N LYS A 89 14.48 -6.00 -17.10
CA LYS A 89 13.30 -6.83 -16.89
C LYS A 89 13.53 -8.26 -17.39
N GLU A 90 12.99 -9.22 -16.66
CA GLU A 90 12.90 -10.59 -17.12
C GLU A 90 11.93 -10.71 -18.31
N GLN A 91 12.22 -11.58 -19.27
CA GLN A 91 11.35 -11.81 -20.43
C GLN A 91 9.92 -12.16 -20.02
N ARG A 92 9.73 -12.94 -18.97
CA ARG A 92 8.42 -13.26 -18.40
C ARG A 92 7.60 -12.00 -18.08
N VAL A 93 8.22 -10.99 -17.46
CA VAL A 93 7.54 -9.74 -17.09
C VAL A 93 7.12 -8.97 -18.33
N LEU A 94 8.00 -8.89 -19.33
CA LEU A 94 7.68 -8.25 -20.63
C LEU A 94 6.51 -8.94 -21.30
N ASP A 95 6.51 -10.28 -21.36
CA ASP A 95 5.42 -11.07 -21.95
C ASP A 95 4.08 -10.88 -21.19
N GLU A 96 4.12 -10.77 -19.86
CA GLU A 96 2.93 -10.51 -19.05
C GLU A 96 2.38 -9.09 -19.30
N GLN A 97 3.26 -8.09 -19.42
CA GLN A 97 2.88 -6.70 -19.72
C GLN A 97 2.30 -6.56 -21.13
N GLU A 98 2.93 -7.19 -22.14
CA GLU A 98 2.42 -7.21 -23.51
C GLU A 98 1.04 -7.87 -23.62
N LYS A 99 0.83 -9.01 -22.98
CA LYS A 99 -0.47 -9.68 -22.93
C LYS A 99 -1.53 -8.84 -22.23
N ALA A 100 -1.18 -8.15 -21.14
CA ALA A 100 -2.10 -7.27 -20.42
C ALA A 100 -2.52 -6.08 -21.31
N LEU A 101 -1.57 -5.49 -22.04
CA LEU A 101 -1.85 -4.41 -23.00
C LEU A 101 -2.78 -4.89 -24.12
N ALA A 102 -2.45 -6.00 -24.75
CA ALA A 102 -3.28 -6.57 -25.85
C ALA A 102 -4.69 -6.90 -25.36
N LEU A 103 -4.84 -7.46 -24.14
CA LEU A 103 -6.16 -7.75 -23.58
C LEU A 103 -6.94 -6.48 -23.23
N SER A 104 -6.27 -5.45 -22.73
CA SER A 104 -6.91 -4.15 -22.45
C SER A 104 -7.48 -3.50 -23.70
N GLU A 105 -6.75 -3.55 -24.81
CA GLU A 105 -7.21 -3.09 -26.13
C GLU A 105 -8.39 -3.92 -26.64
N HIS A 106 -8.32 -5.25 -26.49
CA HIS A 106 -9.43 -6.14 -26.86
C HIS A 106 -10.70 -5.76 -26.11
N ILE A 107 -10.65 -5.61 -24.76
CA ILE A 107 -11.77 -5.21 -23.92
C ILE A 107 -12.32 -3.84 -24.32
N ASN A 108 -11.44 -2.88 -24.66
CA ASN A 108 -11.87 -1.55 -25.09
C ASN A 108 -12.62 -1.56 -26.43
N LYS A 109 -12.29 -2.47 -27.33
CA LYS A 109 -13.00 -2.63 -28.62
C LYS A 109 -14.42 -3.21 -28.45
N GLN A 110 -14.75 -3.89 -27.35
CA GLN A 110 -16.05 -4.55 -27.13
C GLN A 110 -17.18 -3.61 -26.71
N LYS A 111 -16.90 -2.34 -26.40
CA LYS A 111 -17.90 -1.32 -26.02
C LYS A 111 -18.81 -1.72 -24.85
N TYR A 112 -18.27 -2.42 -23.84
CA TYR A 112 -19.01 -2.74 -22.64
C TYR A 112 -19.50 -1.47 -21.92
N GLU A 113 -20.73 -1.52 -21.39
CA GLU A 113 -21.34 -0.44 -20.60
C GLU A 113 -20.69 -0.31 -19.23
N ALA A 114 -20.30 -1.44 -18.65
CA ALA A 114 -19.62 -1.51 -17.37
C ALA A 114 -18.65 -2.68 -17.31
N ILE A 115 -17.67 -2.57 -16.43
CA ILE A 115 -16.78 -3.67 -16.03
C ILE A 115 -17.07 -4.00 -14.57
N ILE A 116 -17.42 -5.24 -14.29
CA ILE A 116 -17.63 -5.74 -12.93
C ILE A 116 -16.38 -6.52 -12.52
N PHE A 117 -15.71 -6.02 -11.51
CA PHE A 117 -14.44 -6.56 -11.04
C PHE A 117 -14.64 -7.29 -9.71
N PHE A 118 -14.34 -8.59 -9.70
CA PHE A 118 -14.41 -9.45 -8.53
C PHE A 118 -13.00 -9.69 -8.00
N GLY A 119 -12.71 -9.20 -6.82
CA GLY A 119 -11.44 -9.36 -6.16
C GLY A 119 -11.53 -8.95 -4.70
N ILE A 120 -10.61 -9.45 -3.87
CA ILE A 120 -10.56 -9.17 -2.44
C ILE A 120 -9.11 -9.00 -1.99
N GLY A 121 -8.88 -8.20 -0.95
CA GLY A 121 -7.55 -7.95 -0.41
C GLY A 121 -6.60 -7.36 -1.46
N GLY A 122 -5.45 -7.98 -1.67
CA GLY A 122 -4.46 -7.52 -2.65
C GLY A 122 -4.95 -7.48 -4.11
N SER A 123 -5.92 -8.32 -4.45
CA SER A 123 -6.55 -8.29 -5.78
C SER A 123 -7.54 -7.13 -5.96
N GLN A 124 -7.90 -6.41 -4.90
CA GLN A 124 -8.87 -5.30 -4.95
C GLN A 124 -8.26 -3.98 -4.54
N LEU A 125 -7.58 -3.91 -3.37
CA LEU A 125 -7.22 -2.63 -2.74
C LEU A 125 -6.28 -1.79 -3.61
N GLY A 126 -5.32 -2.42 -4.30
CA GLY A 126 -4.46 -1.75 -5.27
C GLY A 126 -5.22 -1.22 -6.47
N PRO A 127 -5.91 -2.07 -7.25
CA PRO A 127 -6.75 -1.63 -8.37
C PRO A 127 -7.78 -0.57 -8.00
N GLU A 128 -8.46 -0.70 -6.86
CA GLU A 128 -9.45 0.30 -6.40
C GLU A 128 -8.79 1.64 -6.06
N LEU A 129 -7.63 1.63 -5.41
CA LEU A 129 -6.85 2.85 -5.15
C LEU A 129 -6.52 3.57 -6.47
N ILE A 130 -6.02 2.86 -7.48
CA ILE A 130 -5.70 3.43 -8.79
C ILE A 130 -6.95 4.00 -9.46
N GLN A 131 -8.08 3.29 -9.43
CA GLN A 131 -9.33 3.80 -9.99
C GLN A 131 -9.76 5.10 -9.32
N GLN A 132 -9.63 5.20 -8.00
CA GLN A 132 -9.99 6.39 -7.24
C GLN A 132 -8.99 7.53 -7.41
N ALA A 133 -7.70 7.23 -7.48
CA ALA A 133 -6.64 8.23 -7.56
C ALA A 133 -6.48 8.83 -8.96
N LEU A 134 -6.57 8.00 -10.01
CA LEU A 134 -6.16 8.37 -11.36
C LEU A 134 -7.29 8.29 -12.40
N CYS A 135 -8.34 7.51 -12.16
CA CYS A 135 -9.39 7.26 -13.16
C CYS A 135 -10.75 7.92 -12.81
N TYR A 136 -10.81 8.77 -11.81
CA TYR A 136 -12.06 9.35 -11.29
C TYR A 136 -12.84 10.19 -12.31
N ASN A 137 -12.21 10.69 -13.36
CA ASN A 137 -12.79 11.48 -14.44
C ASN A 137 -13.02 10.68 -15.74
N LYS A 138 -12.89 9.36 -15.70
CA LYS A 138 -13.10 8.49 -16.86
C LYS A 138 -14.55 8.01 -16.95
N ASN A 139 -15.02 7.82 -18.16
CA ASN A 139 -16.42 7.53 -18.45
C ASN A 139 -16.80 6.05 -18.29
N LYS A 140 -15.81 5.13 -18.29
CA LYS A 140 -16.09 3.70 -18.18
C LYS A 140 -16.48 3.35 -16.74
N LYS A 141 -17.67 2.81 -16.56
CA LYS A 141 -18.19 2.43 -15.24
C LYS A 141 -17.48 1.16 -14.75
N ILE A 142 -16.76 1.29 -13.63
CA ILE A 142 -16.11 0.15 -12.95
C ILE A 142 -16.85 -0.11 -11.65
N ILE A 143 -17.18 -1.38 -11.41
CA ILE A 143 -17.91 -1.83 -10.21
C ILE A 143 -17.09 -2.91 -9.54
N PHE A 144 -16.62 -2.65 -8.33
CA PHE A 144 -15.93 -3.64 -7.52
C PHE A 144 -16.93 -4.43 -6.68
N ILE A 145 -16.88 -5.75 -6.73
CA ILE A 145 -17.55 -6.67 -5.82
C ILE A 145 -16.48 -7.36 -5.00
N THR A 146 -16.47 -7.11 -3.70
CA THR A 146 -15.31 -7.36 -2.84
C THR A 146 -15.60 -8.26 -1.66
N GLY A 147 -16.85 -8.53 -1.39
CA GLY A 147 -17.29 -9.35 -0.26
C GLY A 147 -18.08 -10.58 -0.66
N SER A 148 -18.43 -11.35 0.33
CA SER A 148 -19.26 -12.56 0.20
C SER A 148 -20.75 -12.32 0.49
N ASP A 149 -21.10 -11.10 0.95
CA ASP A 149 -22.50 -10.78 1.22
C ASP A 149 -23.28 -10.68 -0.10
N PRO A 150 -24.34 -11.49 -0.26
CA PRO A 150 -25.19 -11.45 -1.45
C PRO A 150 -25.76 -10.07 -1.75
N LEU A 151 -26.06 -9.28 -0.72
CA LEU A 151 -26.64 -7.95 -0.87
C LEU A 151 -25.69 -6.96 -1.56
N GLU A 152 -24.37 -7.12 -1.38
CA GLU A 152 -23.39 -6.29 -2.11
C GLU A 152 -23.52 -6.48 -3.62
N ALA A 153 -23.51 -7.74 -4.06
CA ALA A 153 -23.60 -8.09 -5.47
C ALA A 153 -24.94 -7.64 -6.07
N GLU A 154 -26.04 -7.93 -5.40
CA GLU A 154 -27.39 -7.55 -5.83
C GLU A 154 -27.54 -6.03 -5.93
N PHE A 155 -27.18 -5.30 -4.88
CA PHE A 155 -27.30 -3.84 -4.85
C PHE A 155 -26.48 -3.16 -5.94
N LYS A 156 -25.22 -3.61 -6.14
CA LYS A 156 -24.30 -3.01 -7.10
C LYS A 156 -24.63 -3.33 -8.56
N THR A 157 -25.41 -4.41 -8.84
CA THR A 157 -25.69 -4.87 -10.20
C THR A 157 -27.14 -4.74 -10.63
N LYS A 158 -28.07 -4.39 -9.72
CA LYS A 158 -29.54 -4.37 -9.97
C LYS A 158 -29.98 -3.55 -11.19
N ASP A 159 -29.26 -2.45 -11.48
CA ASP A 159 -29.63 -1.53 -12.56
C ASP A 159 -28.73 -1.69 -13.81
N LEU A 160 -28.04 -2.85 -13.94
CA LEU A 160 -27.14 -3.11 -15.06
C LEU A 160 -27.74 -4.09 -16.05
N ASN A 161 -27.49 -3.83 -17.33
CA ASN A 161 -27.66 -4.88 -18.34
C ASN A 161 -26.41 -5.78 -18.33
N LEU A 162 -26.47 -6.90 -17.65
CA LEU A 162 -25.33 -7.81 -17.47
C LEU A 162 -24.80 -8.37 -18.80
N GLU A 163 -25.65 -8.50 -19.83
CA GLU A 163 -25.23 -8.92 -21.18
C GLU A 163 -24.30 -7.92 -21.84
N ALA A 164 -24.39 -6.64 -21.45
CA ALA A 164 -23.52 -5.56 -21.92
C ALA A 164 -22.31 -5.31 -21.02
N CYS A 165 -22.06 -6.16 -20.02
CA CYS A 165 -20.95 -6.00 -19.08
C CYS A 165 -19.80 -6.95 -19.40
N ALA A 166 -18.58 -6.51 -19.05
CA ALA A 166 -17.43 -7.40 -18.87
C ALA A 166 -17.27 -7.79 -17.39
N PHE A 167 -16.77 -8.99 -17.17
CA PHE A 167 -16.54 -9.54 -15.83
C PHE A 167 -15.06 -9.87 -15.68
N ILE A 168 -14.39 -9.34 -14.66
CA ILE A 168 -12.99 -9.64 -14.38
C ILE A 168 -12.90 -10.34 -13.01
N LEU A 169 -12.40 -11.57 -13.02
CA LEU A 169 -12.09 -12.33 -11.80
C LEU A 169 -10.59 -12.19 -11.48
N ALA A 170 -10.28 -11.52 -10.39
CA ALA A 170 -8.92 -11.34 -9.92
C ALA A 170 -8.68 -12.16 -8.65
N SER A 171 -7.97 -13.28 -8.79
CA SER A 171 -7.62 -14.16 -7.67
C SER A 171 -6.33 -14.89 -7.97
N LYS A 172 -5.28 -14.62 -7.18
CA LYS A 172 -3.96 -15.24 -7.38
C LYS A 172 -4.03 -16.76 -7.45
N SER A 173 -4.66 -17.41 -6.47
CA SER A 173 -4.79 -18.88 -6.41
C SER A 173 -5.95 -19.46 -7.22
N PHE A 174 -6.85 -18.60 -7.71
CA PHE A 174 -8.14 -18.95 -8.32
C PHE A 174 -8.99 -19.90 -7.46
N SER A 175 -8.86 -19.76 -6.13
CA SER A 175 -9.57 -20.58 -5.12
C SER A 175 -10.21 -19.75 -4.01
N THR A 176 -10.22 -18.42 -4.16
CA THR A 176 -10.81 -17.48 -3.19
C THR A 176 -12.33 -17.62 -3.26
N ILE A 177 -12.92 -18.25 -2.23
CA ILE A 177 -14.34 -18.61 -2.19
C ILE A 177 -15.23 -17.38 -2.37
N GLU A 178 -14.91 -16.28 -1.71
CA GLU A 178 -15.65 -15.02 -1.77
C GLU A 178 -15.74 -14.50 -3.20
N THR A 179 -14.63 -14.48 -3.92
CA THR A 179 -14.55 -14.02 -5.31
C THR A 179 -15.39 -14.90 -6.23
N LEU A 180 -15.19 -16.23 -6.16
CA LEU A 180 -15.88 -17.18 -7.05
C LEU A 180 -17.38 -17.24 -6.78
N LYS A 181 -17.79 -17.26 -5.51
CA LYS A 181 -19.22 -17.30 -5.15
C LYS A 181 -19.96 -16.00 -5.50
N SER A 182 -19.31 -14.85 -5.35
CA SER A 182 -19.92 -13.58 -5.76
C SER A 182 -20.05 -13.49 -7.28
N PHE A 183 -19.07 -14.00 -8.03
CA PHE A 183 -19.17 -14.11 -9.48
C PHE A 183 -20.30 -15.05 -9.90
N GLU A 184 -20.37 -16.27 -9.38
CA GLU A 184 -21.43 -17.24 -9.68
C GLU A 184 -22.84 -16.68 -9.43
N ARG A 185 -22.98 -15.84 -8.40
CA ARG A 185 -24.23 -15.19 -8.04
C ARG A 185 -24.68 -14.16 -9.07
N VAL A 186 -23.75 -13.37 -9.59
CA VAL A 186 -24.04 -12.28 -10.54
C VAL A 186 -24.21 -12.83 -11.97
N THR A 187 -23.48 -13.89 -12.31
CA THR A 187 -23.35 -14.35 -13.68
C THR A 187 -24.09 -15.66 -13.94
N GLN A 188 -24.39 -15.90 -15.21
CA GLN A 188 -24.86 -17.17 -15.75
C GLN A 188 -23.81 -17.73 -16.71
N LYS A 189 -23.92 -18.98 -17.13
CA LYS A 189 -23.01 -19.62 -18.08
C LYS A 189 -22.82 -18.82 -19.38
N ALA A 190 -23.85 -18.13 -19.84
CA ALA A 190 -23.78 -17.28 -21.03
C ALA A 190 -22.78 -16.13 -20.93
N HIS A 191 -22.49 -15.65 -19.74
CA HIS A 191 -21.57 -14.54 -19.49
C HIS A 191 -20.08 -14.92 -19.56
N MET A 192 -19.74 -16.22 -19.66
CA MET A 192 -18.34 -16.67 -19.72
C MET A 192 -17.56 -16.13 -20.93
N GLN A 193 -18.25 -15.79 -22.03
CA GLN A 193 -17.62 -15.17 -23.20
C GLN A 193 -17.05 -13.77 -22.91
N ASN A 194 -17.69 -13.04 -21.98
CA ASN A 194 -17.30 -11.70 -21.54
C ASN A 194 -16.54 -11.75 -20.21
N THR A 195 -16.08 -12.93 -19.79
CA THR A 195 -15.35 -13.14 -18.54
C THR A 195 -13.84 -13.22 -18.82
N TYR A 196 -13.10 -12.51 -18.00
CA TYR A 196 -11.66 -12.42 -18.00
C TYR A 196 -11.12 -12.83 -16.63
N ALA A 197 -9.97 -13.46 -16.57
CA ALA A 197 -9.34 -13.84 -15.32
C ALA A 197 -7.93 -13.26 -15.18
N ILE A 198 -7.53 -12.94 -13.96
CA ILE A 198 -6.17 -12.54 -13.61
C ILE A 198 -5.73 -13.43 -12.45
N THR A 199 -4.75 -14.30 -12.68
CA THR A 199 -4.40 -15.36 -11.73
C THR A 199 -2.97 -15.88 -11.92
N SER A 200 -2.41 -16.53 -10.90
CA SER A 200 -1.21 -17.38 -11.04
C SER A 200 -1.56 -18.84 -11.36
N ASN A 201 -2.85 -19.20 -11.32
CA ASN A 201 -3.36 -20.56 -11.56
C ASN A 201 -4.22 -20.61 -12.82
N MET A 202 -3.57 -20.69 -13.98
CA MET A 202 -4.24 -20.73 -15.29
C MET A 202 -5.18 -21.92 -15.39
N GLY A 203 -4.72 -23.14 -15.00
CA GLY A 203 -5.56 -24.34 -15.07
C GLY A 203 -6.83 -24.22 -14.24
N GLY A 204 -6.76 -23.65 -13.03
CA GLY A 204 -7.95 -23.41 -12.21
C GLY A 204 -8.94 -22.43 -12.85
N ALA A 205 -8.47 -21.45 -13.61
CA ALA A 205 -9.35 -20.53 -14.34
C ALA A 205 -10.00 -21.22 -15.57
N GLU A 206 -9.24 -22.05 -16.30
CA GLU A 206 -9.76 -22.85 -17.41
C GLU A 206 -10.79 -23.89 -16.95
N ASP A 207 -10.52 -24.61 -15.85
CA ASP A 207 -11.45 -25.57 -15.26
C ASP A 207 -12.76 -24.91 -14.78
N PHE A 208 -12.68 -23.65 -14.37
CA PHE A 208 -13.85 -22.83 -14.01
C PHE A 208 -14.66 -22.42 -15.24
N GLY A 209 -14.08 -22.45 -16.44
CA GLY A 209 -14.72 -22.17 -17.72
C GLY A 209 -14.30 -20.85 -18.37
N VAL A 210 -13.28 -20.15 -17.85
CA VAL A 210 -12.75 -18.96 -18.51
C VAL A 210 -11.94 -19.37 -19.75
N LEU A 211 -12.14 -18.70 -20.86
CA LEU A 211 -11.41 -18.99 -22.11
C LEU A 211 -9.93 -18.65 -21.94
N SER A 212 -9.03 -19.55 -22.36
CA SER A 212 -7.56 -19.37 -22.21
C SER A 212 -7.07 -18.03 -22.74
N LYS A 213 -7.62 -17.52 -23.85
CA LYS A 213 -7.29 -16.22 -24.44
C LYS A 213 -7.68 -15.02 -23.56
N ASN A 214 -8.57 -15.23 -22.61
CA ASN A 214 -9.08 -14.21 -21.68
C ASN A 214 -8.40 -14.29 -20.31
N ILE A 215 -7.36 -15.11 -20.15
CA ILE A 215 -6.65 -15.30 -18.88
C ILE A 215 -5.30 -14.57 -18.94
N LEU A 216 -5.10 -13.64 -18.03
CA LEU A 216 -3.79 -13.07 -17.71
C LEU A 216 -3.17 -13.82 -16.54
N THR A 217 -1.92 -14.19 -16.73
CA THR A 217 -1.14 -14.83 -15.67
C THR A 217 -0.08 -13.87 -15.11
N PHE A 218 0.29 -14.08 -13.86
CA PHE A 218 1.43 -13.43 -13.21
C PHE A 218 2.08 -14.40 -12.21
N SER A 219 3.33 -14.12 -11.84
CA SER A 219 4.13 -15.00 -11.03
C SER A 219 3.53 -15.26 -9.64
N GLU A 220 3.66 -16.51 -9.15
CA GLU A 220 3.36 -16.86 -7.77
C GLU A 220 4.27 -16.15 -6.75
N ALA A 221 5.46 -15.70 -7.16
CA ALA A 221 6.37 -14.95 -6.32
C ALA A 221 5.87 -13.51 -6.04
N THR A 222 4.90 -13.02 -6.82
CA THR A 222 4.26 -11.72 -6.55
C THR A 222 3.25 -11.87 -5.41
N GLY A 223 3.55 -11.30 -4.25
CA GLY A 223 2.66 -11.26 -3.10
C GLY A 223 1.39 -10.45 -3.38
N GLY A 224 0.21 -10.88 -2.85
CA GLY A 224 -1.07 -10.21 -3.13
C GLY A 224 -1.05 -8.71 -2.83
N ARG A 225 -0.58 -8.30 -1.64
CA ARG A 225 -0.50 -6.89 -1.22
C ARG A 225 0.57 -6.06 -1.95
N PHE A 226 1.48 -6.73 -2.68
CA PHE A 226 2.49 -6.12 -3.54
C PHE A 226 2.14 -6.23 -5.04
N SER A 227 0.97 -6.77 -5.39
CA SER A 227 0.66 -7.15 -6.78
C SER A 227 0.21 -5.98 -7.67
N ILE A 228 0.06 -4.78 -7.15
CA ILE A 228 -0.42 -3.61 -7.90
C ILE A 228 0.38 -3.32 -9.17
N TRP A 229 1.63 -3.78 -9.26
CA TRP A 229 2.51 -3.62 -10.41
C TRP A 229 2.27 -4.66 -11.52
N SER A 230 1.66 -5.80 -11.15
CA SER A 230 1.41 -6.94 -12.04
C SER A 230 0.16 -6.74 -12.91
N PRO A 231 -0.17 -7.70 -13.81
CA PRO A 231 -1.42 -7.68 -14.57
C PRO A 231 -2.71 -7.51 -13.74
N ILE A 232 -2.66 -7.63 -12.41
CA ILE A 232 -3.79 -7.35 -11.52
C ILE A 232 -4.34 -5.92 -11.75
N ASN A 233 -3.51 -5.03 -12.25
CA ASN A 233 -3.86 -3.65 -12.54
C ASN A 233 -4.38 -3.45 -13.99
N LEU A 234 -4.97 -4.48 -14.60
CA LEU A 234 -5.55 -4.42 -15.95
C LEU A 234 -6.53 -3.25 -16.13
N LEU A 235 -7.30 -2.91 -15.08
CA LEU A 235 -8.21 -1.76 -15.11
C LEU A 235 -7.50 -0.43 -15.40
N PHE A 236 -6.25 -0.29 -14.96
CA PHE A 236 -5.45 0.90 -15.25
C PHE A 236 -5.20 1.04 -16.77
N LEU A 237 -4.75 -0.05 -17.41
CA LEU A 237 -4.55 -0.08 -18.87
C LEU A 237 -5.84 0.19 -19.64
N ILE A 238 -6.95 -0.40 -19.19
CA ILE A 238 -8.27 -0.18 -19.82
C ILE A 238 -8.70 1.29 -19.77
N GLN A 239 -8.42 1.97 -18.66
CA GLN A 239 -8.88 3.34 -18.40
C GLN A 239 -7.93 4.42 -18.94
N LEU A 240 -6.63 4.22 -18.81
CA LEU A 240 -5.61 5.25 -19.02
C LEU A 240 -4.61 4.90 -20.14
N GLY A 241 -4.50 3.62 -20.50
CA GLY A 241 -3.62 3.16 -21.59
C GLY A 241 -2.16 2.99 -21.18
N GLU A 242 -1.35 2.66 -22.16
CA GLU A 242 0.05 2.27 -22.02
C GLU A 242 0.94 3.40 -21.46
N GLU A 243 0.84 4.61 -22.01
CA GLU A 243 1.66 5.74 -21.58
C GLU A 243 1.52 6.02 -20.07
N ALA A 244 0.30 5.93 -19.56
CA ALA A 244 0.04 6.17 -18.13
C ALA A 244 0.61 5.08 -17.23
N ILE A 245 0.57 3.81 -17.66
CA ILE A 245 1.14 2.73 -16.84
C ILE A 245 2.67 2.77 -16.85
N GLU A 246 3.29 3.18 -17.94
CA GLU A 246 4.74 3.37 -18.01
C GLU A 246 5.20 4.51 -17.07
N GLU A 247 4.46 5.61 -17.01
CA GLU A 247 4.69 6.67 -16.04
C GLU A 247 4.51 6.16 -14.59
N PHE A 248 3.55 5.28 -14.34
CA PHE A 248 3.36 4.66 -13.03
C PHE A 248 4.56 3.76 -12.64
N TYR A 249 5.06 2.94 -13.57
CA TYR A 249 6.26 2.13 -13.36
C TYR A 249 7.50 2.99 -13.17
N LEU A 250 7.64 4.08 -13.95
CA LEU A 250 8.74 5.03 -13.79
C LEU A 250 8.75 5.63 -12.37
N GLY A 251 7.59 6.05 -11.87
CA GLY A 251 7.48 6.54 -10.49
C GLY A 251 7.92 5.52 -9.46
N GLY A 252 7.53 4.25 -9.62
CA GLY A 252 7.97 3.15 -8.76
C GLY A 252 9.47 2.92 -8.82
N ARG A 253 10.05 2.93 -10.02
CA ARG A 253 11.50 2.81 -10.25
C ARG A 253 12.27 3.93 -9.55
N GLU A 254 11.82 5.17 -9.67
CA GLU A 254 12.46 6.31 -9.01
C GLU A 254 12.49 6.17 -7.48
N ALA A 255 11.48 5.54 -6.88
CA ALA A 255 11.48 5.24 -5.46
C ALA A 255 12.53 4.17 -5.10
N ASP A 256 12.68 3.14 -5.94
CA ASP A 256 13.70 2.12 -5.75
C ASP A 256 15.11 2.68 -5.94
N GLU A 257 15.31 3.51 -6.96
CA GLU A 257 16.58 4.21 -7.20
C GLU A 257 16.90 5.23 -6.10
N ASN A 258 15.90 5.85 -5.50
CA ASN A 258 16.10 6.70 -4.33
C ASN A 258 16.69 5.90 -3.16
N LEU A 259 16.27 4.65 -2.98
CA LEU A 259 16.75 3.77 -1.90
C LEU A 259 18.08 3.09 -2.22
N LEU A 260 18.24 2.59 -3.46
CA LEU A 260 19.36 1.71 -3.86
C LEU A 260 20.47 2.44 -4.60
N GLY A 261 20.24 3.70 -5.00
CA GLY A 261 21.23 4.50 -5.71
C GLY A 261 22.43 4.91 -4.83
N ASP A 262 23.42 5.49 -5.46
CA ASP A 262 24.62 6.00 -4.77
C ASP A 262 24.30 7.31 -4.01
N LYS A 263 23.52 7.16 -2.93
CA LYS A 263 23.08 8.25 -2.05
C LYS A 263 23.44 7.96 -0.61
N THR A 264 23.64 9.03 0.15
CA THR A 264 23.82 8.91 1.60
C THR A 264 22.47 8.63 2.28
N LEU A 265 22.46 7.78 3.32
CA LEU A 265 21.23 7.34 3.99
C LEU A 265 20.37 8.49 4.52
N ASP A 266 21.01 9.60 4.87
CA ASP A 266 20.36 10.83 5.35
C ASP A 266 19.58 11.60 4.26
N THR A 267 19.63 11.16 3.01
CA THR A 267 18.86 11.75 1.89
C THR A 267 17.64 10.90 1.46
N ILE A 268 17.45 9.70 2.01
CA ILE A 268 16.49 8.70 1.55
C ILE A 268 15.18 8.79 2.33
N ALA A 269 14.08 9.06 1.62
CA ALA A 269 12.76 9.24 2.24
C ALA A 269 12.28 8.00 3.02
N SER A 270 12.38 6.79 2.44
CA SER A 270 11.94 5.54 3.08
C SER A 270 12.73 5.19 4.35
N ILE A 271 14.00 5.60 4.45
CA ILE A 271 14.81 5.47 5.66
C ILE A 271 14.25 6.34 6.80
N TYR A 272 13.89 7.60 6.51
CA TYR A 272 13.30 8.50 7.50
C TYR A 272 11.89 8.08 7.90
N MET A 273 11.11 7.51 6.98
CA MET A 273 9.82 6.89 7.31
C MET A 273 10.02 5.68 8.25
N SER A 274 11.04 4.86 8.01
CA SER A 274 11.39 3.75 8.91
C SER A 274 11.86 4.25 10.28
N ALA A 275 12.68 5.31 10.32
CA ALA A 275 13.07 5.95 11.58
C ALA A 275 11.85 6.44 12.36
N GLN A 276 10.89 7.07 11.68
CA GLN A 276 9.62 7.49 12.28
C GLN A 276 8.85 6.30 12.87
N ASP A 277 8.67 5.23 12.10
CA ASP A 277 7.90 4.06 12.54
C ASP A 277 8.57 3.36 13.75
N ILE A 278 9.89 3.20 13.74
CA ILE A 278 10.64 2.63 14.88
C ILE A 278 10.54 3.54 16.11
N LEU A 279 10.68 4.86 15.94
CA LEU A 279 10.51 5.81 17.05
C LEU A 279 9.13 5.66 17.68
N HIS A 280 8.08 5.73 16.88
CA HIS A 280 6.71 5.68 17.38
C HIS A 280 6.37 4.33 17.99
N ASN A 281 6.56 3.25 17.23
CA ASN A 281 6.11 1.92 17.63
C ASN A 281 6.93 1.32 18.78
N ASN A 282 8.25 1.56 18.80
CA ASN A 282 9.14 0.84 19.70
C ASN A 282 9.73 1.68 20.84
N ILE A 283 9.77 3.01 20.71
CA ILE A 283 10.36 3.91 21.72
C ILE A 283 9.28 4.70 22.45
N LEU A 284 8.30 5.23 21.70
CA LEU A 284 7.19 6.03 22.22
C LEU A 284 5.97 5.20 22.60
N ASP A 285 5.97 3.89 22.34
CA ASP A 285 4.83 2.98 22.57
C ASP A 285 3.51 3.44 21.89
N ASN A 286 3.64 4.08 20.73
CA ASN A 286 2.50 4.51 19.92
C ASN A 286 2.07 3.38 18.99
N GLU A 287 1.10 2.60 19.41
CA GLU A 287 0.66 1.36 18.74
C GLU A 287 -0.04 1.58 17.39
N THR A 288 -0.37 2.84 17.06
CA THR A 288 -1.17 3.12 15.85
C THR A 288 -0.55 4.16 14.94
N THR A 289 -0.75 3.98 13.64
CA THR A 289 -0.37 4.92 12.58
C THR A 289 -1.63 5.39 11.85
N ALA A 290 -1.87 6.69 11.83
CA ALA A 290 -2.96 7.31 11.06
C ALA A 290 -2.44 7.97 9.79
N ILE A 291 -3.11 7.69 8.66
CA ILE A 291 -2.83 8.26 7.35
C ILE A 291 -4.02 9.11 6.91
N LEU A 292 -3.80 10.41 6.76
CA LEU A 292 -4.84 11.41 6.54
C LEU A 292 -4.61 12.12 5.20
N ALA A 293 -5.40 11.76 4.19
CA ALA A 293 -5.31 12.34 2.86
C ALA A 293 -6.26 13.53 2.70
N TYR A 294 -5.75 14.65 2.19
CA TYR A 294 -6.56 15.87 1.98
C TYR A 294 -7.04 16.04 0.55
N ASP A 295 -6.59 15.21 -0.37
CA ASP A 295 -7.10 15.13 -1.73
C ASP A 295 -8.09 13.98 -1.87
N TRP A 296 -9.27 14.29 -2.46
CA TRP A 296 -10.32 13.30 -2.67
C TRP A 296 -9.86 12.04 -3.45
N PRO A 297 -9.03 12.15 -4.48
CA PRO A 297 -8.49 10.99 -5.18
C PRO A 297 -7.71 10.02 -4.28
N LEU A 298 -7.03 10.50 -3.25
CA LEU A 298 -6.20 9.69 -2.33
C LEU A 298 -6.96 9.21 -1.07
N ARG A 299 -8.28 9.45 -0.97
CA ARG A 299 -9.09 9.19 0.23
C ARG A 299 -9.04 7.75 0.76
N SER A 300 -8.68 6.78 -0.09
CA SER A 300 -8.57 5.37 0.30
C SER A 300 -7.14 4.86 0.40
N PHE A 301 -6.14 5.72 0.25
CA PHE A 301 -4.74 5.32 0.35
C PHE A 301 -4.43 4.57 1.67
N TYR A 302 -5.04 5.02 2.78
CA TYR A 302 -4.87 4.37 4.08
C TYR A 302 -5.31 2.89 4.07
N LYS A 303 -6.33 2.52 3.29
CA LYS A 303 -6.80 1.12 3.20
C LYS A 303 -5.77 0.23 2.50
N TYR A 304 -5.14 0.76 1.45
CA TYR A 304 -4.04 0.08 0.77
C TYR A 304 -2.84 -0.09 1.71
N ALA A 305 -2.40 0.99 2.35
CA ALA A 305 -1.30 0.97 3.30
C ALA A 305 -1.59 0.06 4.51
N GLN A 306 -2.84 0.01 4.98
CA GLN A 306 -3.29 -0.86 6.06
C GLN A 306 -3.02 -2.34 5.75
N GLN A 307 -3.45 -2.84 4.59
CA GLN A 307 -3.14 -4.22 4.21
C GLN A 307 -1.63 -4.41 4.02
N LEU A 308 -0.99 -3.50 3.30
CA LEU A 308 0.44 -3.60 3.01
C LEU A 308 1.26 -3.74 4.29
N GLU A 309 1.05 -2.88 5.28
CA GLU A 309 1.83 -2.87 6.51
C GLU A 309 1.39 -3.93 7.52
N MET A 310 0.10 -4.04 7.81
CA MET A 310 -0.37 -4.93 8.87
C MET A 310 -0.21 -6.41 8.49
N GLU A 311 -0.41 -6.76 7.23
CA GLU A 311 -0.20 -8.12 6.76
C GLU A 311 1.28 -8.47 6.61
N SER A 312 2.14 -7.50 6.25
CA SER A 312 3.59 -7.69 6.16
C SER A 312 4.25 -7.74 7.53
N ASN A 313 3.94 -6.79 8.41
CA ASN A 313 4.69 -6.54 9.63
C ASN A 313 3.98 -6.99 10.91
N GLY A 314 2.74 -7.44 10.82
CA GLY A 314 2.00 -8.02 11.96
C GLY A 314 2.50 -9.43 12.27
N LYS A 315 3.74 -9.57 12.75
CA LYS A 315 4.42 -10.84 13.00
C LYS A 315 4.88 -10.95 14.46
N ARG A 316 4.95 -12.17 14.97
CA ARG A 316 5.38 -12.46 16.35
C ARG A 316 6.59 -13.38 16.44
N VAL A 317 7.20 -13.70 15.31
CA VAL A 317 8.41 -14.51 15.22
C VAL A 317 9.42 -13.85 14.30
N ASP A 318 10.71 -14.04 14.59
CA ASP A 318 11.78 -13.60 13.71
C ASP A 318 11.91 -14.52 12.47
N GLN A 319 12.82 -14.17 11.56
CA GLN A 319 13.08 -14.97 10.35
C GLN A 319 13.60 -16.40 10.64
N ASN A 320 14.04 -16.68 11.87
CA ASN A 320 14.48 -17.99 12.31
C ASN A 320 13.36 -18.77 13.04
N GLY A 321 12.16 -18.21 13.15
CA GLY A 321 11.03 -18.83 13.85
C GLY A 321 11.04 -18.65 15.37
N ASN A 322 11.94 -17.85 15.93
CA ASN A 322 11.97 -17.56 17.36
C ASN A 322 10.92 -16.51 17.73
N LYS A 323 10.27 -16.68 18.87
CA LYS A 323 9.39 -15.65 19.41
C LYS A 323 10.17 -14.38 19.71
N ILE A 324 9.61 -13.24 19.31
CA ILE A 324 10.14 -11.92 19.60
C ILE A 324 9.47 -11.33 20.85
N ASP A 325 10.18 -10.44 21.54
CA ASP A 325 9.77 -9.78 22.78
C ASP A 325 9.62 -8.25 22.61
N TYR A 326 9.58 -7.78 21.38
CA TYR A 326 9.33 -6.38 21.01
C TYR A 326 8.12 -6.25 20.08
N GLN A 327 7.58 -5.05 19.97
CA GLN A 327 6.46 -4.75 19.07
C GLN A 327 6.95 -4.69 17.62
N THR A 328 6.12 -5.19 16.71
CA THR A 328 6.28 -5.05 15.25
C THR A 328 5.14 -4.22 14.68
N GLY A 329 4.89 -4.22 13.41
CA GLY A 329 3.93 -3.43 12.66
C GLY A 329 2.78 -2.79 13.43
N PRO A 330 2.59 -1.47 13.33
CA PRO A 330 1.52 -0.75 14.02
C PRO A 330 0.13 -1.09 13.45
N ILE A 331 -0.92 -0.74 14.18
CA ILE A 331 -2.29 -0.73 13.67
C ILE A 331 -2.45 0.47 12.75
N VAL A 332 -2.63 0.25 11.46
CA VAL A 332 -2.79 1.31 10.46
C VAL A 332 -4.27 1.63 10.26
N TRP A 333 -4.61 2.91 10.34
CA TRP A 333 -5.94 3.46 10.09
C TRP A 333 -5.85 4.82 9.42
N GLY A 334 -6.96 5.46 9.14
CA GLY A 334 -6.91 6.79 8.55
C GLY A 334 -8.23 7.21 7.95
N GLY A 335 -8.17 8.19 7.04
CA GLY A 335 -9.36 8.69 6.38
C GLY A 335 -9.10 9.86 5.45
N TYR A 336 -10.18 10.32 4.83
CA TYR A 336 -10.21 11.58 4.10
C TYR A 336 -10.22 12.74 5.09
N GLY A 337 -9.16 13.54 5.11
CA GLY A 337 -8.91 14.57 6.10
C GLY A 337 -10.10 15.50 6.38
N PRO A 338 -10.71 16.14 5.37
CA PRO A 338 -11.88 17.00 5.56
C PRO A 338 -13.05 16.34 6.31
N VAL A 339 -13.34 15.06 6.03
CA VAL A 339 -14.38 14.30 6.74
C VAL A 339 -13.92 13.90 8.14
N SER A 340 -12.65 13.51 8.26
CA SER A 340 -12.05 13.07 9.52
C SER A 340 -12.03 14.15 10.58
N GLN A 341 -11.93 15.42 10.18
CA GLN A 341 -12.04 16.59 11.07
C GLN A 341 -13.38 16.64 11.84
N HIS A 342 -14.43 16.06 11.28
CA HIS A 342 -15.76 15.98 11.87
C HIS A 342 -16.05 14.61 12.52
N SER A 343 -15.02 13.78 12.72
CA SER A 343 -15.13 12.44 13.27
C SER A 343 -14.15 12.25 14.44
N PHE A 344 -12.88 11.97 14.16
CA PHE A 344 -11.92 11.55 15.18
C PHE A 344 -10.80 12.58 15.49
N TYR A 345 -10.82 13.75 14.90
CA TYR A 345 -9.80 14.78 15.18
C TYR A 345 -9.82 15.26 16.62
N GLN A 346 -10.96 15.18 17.31
CA GLN A 346 -11.03 15.44 18.75
C GLN A 346 -10.01 14.57 19.52
N GLN A 347 -9.89 13.28 19.15
CA GLN A 347 -8.92 12.36 19.78
C GLN A 347 -7.48 12.77 19.41
N ILE A 348 -7.23 13.16 18.17
CA ILE A 348 -5.90 13.61 17.71
C ILE A 348 -5.47 14.85 18.49
N PHE A 349 -6.35 15.83 18.61
CA PHE A 349 -6.04 17.14 19.23
C PHE A 349 -6.00 17.12 20.74
N GLN A 350 -6.91 16.42 21.41
CA GLN A 350 -7.05 16.50 22.86
C GLN A 350 -7.00 15.13 23.57
N GLY A 351 -7.01 14.05 22.82
CA GLY A 351 -7.00 12.72 23.43
C GLY A 351 -5.71 12.43 24.17
N THR A 352 -5.81 11.50 25.13
CA THR A 352 -4.68 11.07 25.96
C THR A 352 -3.81 9.99 25.31
N LYS A 353 -4.27 9.42 24.18
CA LYS A 353 -3.49 8.47 23.37
C LYS A 353 -2.69 9.24 22.33
N ASP A 354 -1.42 8.91 22.19
CA ASP A 354 -0.59 9.40 21.11
C ASP A 354 -0.57 8.40 19.94
N MET A 355 -0.15 8.86 18.77
CA MET A 355 -0.16 8.08 17.55
C MET A 355 0.85 8.61 16.55
N ASN A 356 1.27 7.77 15.66
CA ASN A 356 2.07 8.15 14.50
C ASN A 356 1.16 8.78 13.44
N LEU A 357 1.51 9.93 12.86
CA LEU A 357 0.65 10.69 11.93
C LEU A 357 1.39 10.96 10.61
N TYR A 358 0.70 10.61 9.51
CA TYR A 358 1.06 11.01 8.15
C TYR A 358 -0.06 11.83 7.52
N PHE A 359 0.27 12.98 6.96
CA PHE A 359 -0.63 13.84 6.20
C PHE A 359 -0.22 13.83 4.74
N LEU A 360 -1.17 13.56 3.83
CA LEU A 360 -0.95 13.55 2.39
C LEU A 360 -1.75 14.68 1.75
N ALA A 361 -1.09 15.50 0.92
CA ALA A 361 -1.71 16.55 0.15
C ALA A 361 -1.01 16.75 -1.20
N SER A 362 -1.71 17.30 -2.19
CA SER A 362 -1.11 17.72 -3.45
C SER A 362 -1.07 19.24 -3.57
N ARG A 363 -0.08 19.76 -4.30
CA ARG A 363 0.07 21.17 -4.60
C ARG A 363 -0.91 21.68 -5.66
N GLU A 364 -1.50 20.77 -6.46
CA GLU A 364 -2.53 21.12 -7.46
C GLU A 364 -3.74 21.84 -6.86
N ASN A 365 -3.99 21.63 -5.57
CA ASN A 365 -5.11 22.20 -4.84
C ASN A 365 -4.74 23.46 -4.04
N GLU A 366 -3.56 24.05 -4.27
CA GLU A 366 -3.19 25.30 -3.62
C GLU A 366 -4.33 26.33 -3.73
N LYS A 367 -4.61 27.02 -2.62
CA LYS A 367 -5.72 27.99 -2.45
C LYS A 367 -7.14 27.41 -2.40
N LYS A 368 -7.33 26.09 -2.38
CA LYS A 368 -8.62 25.47 -2.13
C LYS A 368 -8.86 25.25 -0.64
N LEU A 369 -10.12 25.05 -0.26
CA LEU A 369 -10.50 24.88 1.14
C LEU A 369 -9.80 23.67 1.80
N ASN A 370 -9.70 22.55 1.12
CA ASN A 370 -9.03 21.36 1.64
C ASN A 370 -7.53 21.59 1.92
N THR A 371 -6.84 22.38 1.10
CA THR A 371 -5.46 22.78 1.36
C THR A 371 -5.35 23.69 2.58
N ALA A 372 -6.24 24.66 2.71
CA ALA A 372 -6.29 25.50 3.90
C ALA A 372 -6.59 24.68 5.18
N GLN A 373 -7.48 23.68 5.07
CA GLN A 373 -7.75 22.74 6.16
C GLN A 373 -6.50 21.94 6.53
N TYR A 374 -5.81 21.35 5.54
CA TYR A 374 -4.56 20.63 5.74
C TYR A 374 -3.52 21.50 6.46
N GLN A 375 -3.26 22.70 5.98
CA GLN A 375 -2.30 23.64 6.58
C GLN A 375 -2.72 24.05 7.98
N GLY A 376 -4.01 24.35 8.20
CA GLY A 376 -4.53 24.72 9.51
C GLY A 376 -4.41 23.60 10.55
N GLN A 377 -4.67 22.36 10.16
CA GLN A 377 -4.55 21.21 11.07
C GLN A 377 -3.10 20.92 11.42
N THR A 378 -2.21 20.85 10.44
CA THR A 378 -0.78 20.60 10.67
C THR A 378 -0.13 21.72 11.47
N HIS A 379 -0.46 22.97 11.19
CA HIS A 379 -0.01 24.12 11.99
C HIS A 379 -0.48 24.01 13.46
N SER A 380 -1.74 23.68 13.68
CA SER A 380 -2.30 23.51 15.04
C SER A 380 -1.61 22.40 15.83
N LEU A 381 -1.26 21.28 15.18
CA LEU A 381 -0.53 20.18 15.81
C LEU A 381 0.95 20.52 16.07
N SER A 382 1.55 21.35 15.24
CA SER A 382 2.91 21.84 15.44
C SER A 382 3.01 22.79 16.63
N GLU A 383 2.12 23.75 16.71
CA GLU A 383 2.16 24.81 17.73
C GLU A 383 1.51 24.38 19.06
N GLY A 384 0.46 23.59 18.99
CA GLY A 384 -0.40 23.34 20.14
C GLY A 384 -1.09 24.62 20.63
N THR A 385 -1.62 24.58 21.82
CA THR A 385 -2.26 25.77 22.40
C THR A 385 -1.27 26.54 23.28
N LYS A 386 -1.23 27.87 23.12
CA LYS A 386 -0.46 28.77 23.99
C LYS A 386 -1.00 28.70 25.42
N THR A 387 -0.13 28.95 26.40
CA THR A 387 -0.47 29.04 27.83
C THR A 387 -1.58 30.05 28.09
N ASN A 388 -2.38 29.86 29.16
CA ASN A 388 -3.51 30.70 29.59
C ASN A 388 -4.85 30.47 28.90
N ILE A 389 -5.06 29.31 28.27
CA ILE A 389 -6.37 28.88 27.79
C ILE A 389 -6.90 27.79 28.75
N ALA A 390 -8.21 27.81 28.98
CA ALA A 390 -8.89 26.81 29.82
C ALA A 390 -8.55 25.37 29.34
N PRO A 391 -8.27 24.41 30.23
CA PRO A 391 -7.78 23.06 29.87
C PRO A 391 -8.61 22.35 28.80
N HIS A 392 -9.95 22.53 28.82
CA HIS A 392 -10.85 21.92 27.84
C HIS A 392 -10.75 22.53 26.42
N LYS A 393 -9.97 23.59 26.23
CA LYS A 393 -9.70 24.23 24.93
C LYS A 393 -8.25 24.03 24.46
N GLN A 394 -7.44 23.36 25.26
CA GLN A 394 -6.04 23.12 24.91
C GLN A 394 -5.93 22.04 23.85
N VAL A 395 -5.00 22.22 22.91
CA VAL A 395 -4.66 21.30 21.85
C VAL A 395 -3.25 20.77 22.08
N ASN A 396 -3.09 19.47 21.98
CA ASN A 396 -1.79 18.81 22.11
C ASN A 396 -0.87 19.16 20.94
N LYS A 397 0.41 19.33 21.23
CA LYS A 397 1.45 19.18 20.18
C LYS A 397 1.59 17.71 19.85
N ARG A 398 1.56 17.37 18.56
CA ARG A 398 1.74 16.00 18.09
C ARG A 398 2.91 15.91 17.13
N ARG A 399 3.52 14.73 17.06
CA ARG A 399 4.51 14.39 16.04
C ARG A 399 3.77 14.00 14.76
N PHE A 400 4.24 14.48 13.62
CA PHE A 400 3.65 14.14 12.31
C PHE A 400 4.66 14.33 11.17
N THR A 401 4.37 13.70 10.05
CA THR A 401 5.05 13.93 8.78
C THR A 401 4.06 14.37 7.74
N THR A 402 4.43 15.32 6.90
CA THR A 402 3.65 15.67 5.72
C THR A 402 4.29 15.12 4.46
N ILE A 403 3.46 14.64 3.55
CA ILE A 403 3.86 14.16 2.22
C ILE A 403 3.11 14.98 1.21
N GLU A 404 3.82 15.86 0.51
CA GLU A 404 3.27 16.72 -0.52
C GLU A 404 3.66 16.20 -1.90
N MET A 405 2.65 16.04 -2.76
CA MET A 405 2.80 15.66 -4.16
C MET A 405 2.76 16.90 -5.04
N GLU A 406 3.63 17.02 -6.03
CA GLU A 406 3.55 18.10 -7.03
C GLU A 406 2.22 18.08 -7.76
N SER A 407 1.76 16.89 -8.14
CA SER A 407 0.46 16.61 -8.76
C SER A 407 0.02 15.18 -8.44
N ILE A 408 -1.26 14.86 -8.62
CA ILE A 408 -1.75 13.48 -8.56
C ILE A 408 -1.71 12.91 -9.97
N SER A 409 -0.58 12.31 -10.32
CA SER A 409 -0.30 11.71 -11.62
C SER A 409 0.09 10.23 -11.49
N PRO A 410 0.06 9.44 -12.56
CA PRO A 410 0.56 8.07 -12.54
C PRO A 410 1.96 7.97 -11.90
N ARG A 411 2.89 8.84 -12.28
CA ARG A 411 4.26 8.84 -11.78
C ARG A 411 4.35 9.12 -10.28
N THR A 412 3.68 10.15 -9.79
CA THR A 412 3.72 10.51 -8.36
C THR A 412 3.00 9.49 -7.49
N VAL A 413 1.88 8.91 -7.96
CA VAL A 413 1.18 7.84 -7.26
C VAL A 413 2.02 6.56 -7.24
N GLY A 414 2.67 6.21 -8.34
CA GLY A 414 3.61 5.10 -8.42
C GLY A 414 4.77 5.27 -7.43
N ASN A 415 5.36 6.47 -7.38
CA ASN A 415 6.44 6.77 -6.43
C ASN A 415 5.97 6.68 -4.97
N LEU A 416 4.79 7.20 -4.64
CA LEU A 416 4.21 7.11 -3.29
C LEU A 416 4.03 5.66 -2.86
N ILE A 417 3.44 4.83 -3.71
CA ILE A 417 3.19 3.41 -3.44
C ILE A 417 4.51 2.67 -3.24
N ALA A 418 5.48 2.82 -4.15
CA ALA A 418 6.76 2.13 -4.05
C ALA A 418 7.59 2.59 -2.84
N THR A 419 7.58 3.90 -2.52
CA THR A 419 8.25 4.40 -1.31
C THR A 419 7.63 3.78 -0.05
N TRP A 420 6.30 3.60 -0.02
CA TRP A 420 5.60 2.96 1.09
C TRP A 420 5.89 1.45 1.19
N GLU A 421 5.96 0.75 0.05
CA GLU A 421 6.41 -0.65 0.00
C GLU A 421 7.85 -0.80 0.50
N ASN A 422 8.75 0.05 0.02
CA ASN A 422 10.15 0.05 0.43
C ASN A 422 10.29 0.27 1.94
N LYS A 423 9.59 1.26 2.50
CA LYS A 423 9.52 1.49 3.95
C LYS A 423 9.02 0.25 4.70
N THR A 424 7.96 -0.40 4.21
CA THR A 424 7.38 -1.58 4.84
C THR A 424 8.37 -2.75 4.88
N ILE A 425 9.12 -2.95 3.80
CA ILE A 425 10.17 -3.98 3.71
C ILE A 425 11.37 -3.62 4.59
N LEU A 426 11.82 -2.36 4.58
CA LEU A 426 12.88 -1.88 5.48
C LEU A 426 12.53 -2.14 6.95
N ASN A 427 11.30 -1.82 7.35
CA ASN A 427 10.82 -2.08 8.70
C ASN A 427 10.86 -3.59 9.05
N SER A 428 10.48 -4.47 8.11
CA SER A 428 10.58 -5.90 8.32
C SER A 428 12.02 -6.40 8.51
N LEU A 429 12.96 -5.81 7.79
CA LEU A 429 14.39 -6.10 7.94
C LEU A 429 14.94 -5.60 9.28
N LEU A 430 14.51 -4.41 9.72
CA LEU A 430 14.86 -3.83 11.02
C LEU A 430 14.30 -4.69 12.16
N TRP A 431 13.06 -5.15 12.09
CA TRP A 431 12.45 -6.07 13.06
C TRP A 431 12.87 -7.53 12.86
N ASN A 432 13.66 -7.84 11.81
CA ASN A 432 14.10 -9.20 11.47
C ASN A 432 12.93 -10.20 11.31
N ILE A 433 11.86 -9.80 10.63
CA ILE A 433 10.66 -10.61 10.40
C ILE A 433 10.44 -10.88 8.91
N ASN A 434 9.62 -11.90 8.56
CA ASN A 434 9.22 -12.16 7.18
C ASN A 434 8.02 -11.30 6.77
N ALA A 435 8.23 -10.34 5.85
CA ALA A 435 7.19 -9.46 5.35
C ALA A 435 6.26 -10.11 4.30
N PHE A 436 6.55 -11.30 3.81
CA PHE A 436 6.00 -11.80 2.55
C PHE A 436 5.01 -12.96 2.70
N ASP A 437 4.85 -13.50 3.91
CA ASP A 437 3.86 -14.51 4.25
C ASP A 437 2.65 -13.94 5.02
N GLN A 438 1.62 -14.77 5.24
CA GLN A 438 0.43 -14.40 6.01
C GLN A 438 -0.23 -15.62 6.68
N TRP A 439 0.54 -16.49 7.31
CA TRP A 439 0.06 -17.72 7.95
C TRP A 439 -1.05 -17.50 8.99
N GLY A 440 -1.10 -16.33 9.61
CA GLY A 440 -2.09 -15.99 10.64
C GLY A 440 -3.54 -16.06 10.18
N VAL A 441 -3.82 -15.90 8.88
CA VAL A 441 -5.20 -15.93 8.34
C VAL A 441 -5.66 -17.34 7.92
N GLU A 442 -4.77 -18.33 7.84
CA GLU A 442 -5.10 -19.66 7.29
C GLU A 442 -6.05 -20.46 8.18
N LEU A 443 -5.92 -20.33 9.51
CA LEU A 443 -6.85 -20.99 10.44
C LEU A 443 -8.30 -20.48 10.26
N GLY A 444 -8.48 -19.18 10.08
CA GLY A 444 -9.79 -18.58 9.81
C GLY A 444 -10.43 -19.15 8.55
N LYS A 445 -9.67 -19.22 7.45
CA LYS A 445 -10.11 -19.82 6.18
C LYS A 445 -10.49 -21.30 6.33
N ALA A 446 -9.67 -22.07 7.06
CA ALA A 446 -9.95 -23.49 7.29
C ALA A 446 -11.23 -23.70 8.12
N ASN A 447 -11.46 -22.86 9.14
CA ASN A 447 -12.67 -22.90 9.94
C ASN A 447 -13.92 -22.48 9.14
N THR A 448 -13.84 -21.43 8.31
CA THR A 448 -14.93 -21.00 7.44
C THR A 448 -15.46 -22.17 6.61
N LYS A 449 -14.58 -23.00 6.02
CA LYS A 449 -14.98 -24.19 5.25
C LYS A 449 -15.79 -25.20 6.07
N LYS A 450 -15.58 -25.28 7.39
CA LYS A 450 -16.36 -26.20 8.27
C LYS A 450 -17.79 -25.74 8.48
N TYR A 451 -18.03 -24.43 8.47
CA TYR A 451 -19.36 -23.83 8.69
C TYR A 451 -20.15 -23.62 7.38
N LEU A 452 -19.53 -23.88 6.22
CA LEU A 452 -20.21 -23.83 4.91
C LEU A 452 -20.98 -25.13 4.57
N LYS A 453 -21.05 -26.10 5.47
CA LYS A 453 -21.72 -27.40 5.27
C LYS A 453 -23.20 -27.32 5.55
#